data_41ca555686b1b90cd31b18f4fee41825
#
_entry.id   41ca555686b1b90cd31b18f4fee41825
#
_cell.length_a   1.000
_cell.length_b   1.000
_cell.length_c   1.000
_cell.angle_alpha   90.00
_cell.angle_beta   90.00
_cell.angle_gamma   90.00
#
_symmetry.space_group_name_H-M   'P 1'
#
loop_
_entity.id
_entity.type
_entity.pdbx_description
1 polymer ?
#
loop_
_entity_poly.entity_id
_entity_poly.type
_entity_poly.pdbx_seq_one_letter_code
_entity_poly.pdbx_strand_id
1 'polypeptide(L)'
;MSKLETSEEEKNKWRERISKEVKLAVKVQENFLPKRNLKNYPVQGINISAREVSGDFFSFYPHNDNVYFIIADVAGKGIHAGMVMAKASTLFEIMSRDKVDVDEIAFHMNNDLFLTKTSGMFVTSIIGNYNISTGEIAWVNAGHQPALVRDKNGNFEEFESKSPPLGVIIPVSYTHLTLPTIYSV
;
A
#
# COMPACT_ATOMS: atom_id res chain seq x y z
N MET A 1 3.42 -30.00 42.19
CA MET A 1 3.62 -29.27 40.94
C MET A 1 5.09 -29.05 40.71
N SER A 2 5.60 -29.55 39.58
CA SER A 2 7.03 -29.45 39.29
C SER A 2 7.37 -28.05 38.74
N LYS A 3 8.63 -27.60 38.88
CA LYS A 3 9.12 -26.33 38.29
C LYS A 3 8.89 -26.26 36.76
N LEU A 4 8.76 -27.37 36.09
CA LEU A 4 8.47 -27.50 34.66
C LEU A 4 7.01 -27.18 34.31
N GLU A 5 6.05 -27.63 35.14
CA GLU A 5 4.61 -27.35 34.93
C GLU A 5 4.28 -25.87 35.10
N THR A 6 4.87 -25.21 36.11
CA THR A 6 4.74 -23.75 36.29
C THR A 6 5.32 -22.95 35.11
N SER A 7 6.45 -23.41 34.56
CA SER A 7 7.07 -22.75 33.38
C SER A 7 6.22 -22.90 32.09
N GLU A 8 5.52 -24.01 31.89
CA GLU A 8 4.64 -24.21 30.74
C GLU A 8 3.34 -23.40 30.86
N GLU A 9 2.75 -23.34 32.05
CA GLU A 9 1.58 -22.49 32.30
C GLU A 9 1.88 -21.01 32.09
N GLU A 10 3.03 -20.53 32.54
CA GLU A 10 3.45 -19.14 32.30
C GLU A 10 3.66 -18.84 30.81
N LYS A 11 4.31 -19.74 30.06
CA LYS A 11 4.47 -19.62 28.61
C LYS A 11 3.13 -19.59 27.87
N ASN A 12 2.18 -20.41 28.28
CA ASN A 12 0.87 -20.46 27.65
C ASN A 12 0.08 -19.17 27.92
N LYS A 13 0.08 -18.66 29.15
CA LYS A 13 -0.53 -17.37 29.50
C LYS A 13 0.09 -16.21 28.70
N TRP A 14 1.41 -16.23 28.55
CA TRP A 14 2.11 -15.22 27.75
C TRP A 14 1.73 -15.29 26.27
N ARG A 15 1.68 -16.49 25.67
CA ARG A 15 1.23 -16.71 24.28
C ARG A 15 -0.20 -16.21 24.06
N GLU A 16 -1.11 -16.53 24.95
CA GLU A 16 -2.50 -16.07 24.89
C GLU A 16 -2.60 -14.54 24.94
N ARG A 17 -1.81 -13.91 25.79
CA ARG A 17 -1.76 -12.43 25.90
C ARG A 17 -1.29 -11.80 24.60
N ILE A 18 -0.14 -12.28 24.07
CA ILE A 18 0.39 -11.79 22.80
C ILE A 18 -0.60 -12.01 21.65
N SER A 19 -1.23 -13.18 21.57
CA SER A 19 -2.25 -13.44 20.53
C SER A 19 -3.43 -12.46 20.61
N LYS A 20 -3.89 -12.09 21.81
CA LYS A 20 -4.93 -11.08 21.99
C LYS A 20 -4.47 -9.68 21.53
N GLU A 21 -3.25 -9.28 21.88
CA GLU A 21 -2.69 -7.98 21.46
C GLU A 21 -2.52 -7.90 19.93
N VAL A 22 -2.05 -8.97 19.30
CA VAL A 22 -1.93 -9.07 17.85
C VAL A 22 -3.29 -8.97 17.16
N LYS A 23 -4.32 -9.64 17.68
CA LYS A 23 -5.69 -9.53 17.14
C LYS A 23 -6.26 -8.10 17.25
N LEU A 24 -5.90 -7.36 18.28
CA LEU A 24 -6.27 -5.94 18.39
C LEU A 24 -5.52 -5.09 17.36
N ALA A 25 -4.25 -5.35 17.14
CA ALA A 25 -3.46 -4.65 16.10
C ALA A 25 -4.04 -4.89 14.70
N VAL A 26 -4.47 -6.12 14.38
CA VAL A 26 -5.18 -6.43 13.12
C VAL A 26 -6.44 -5.58 12.94
N LYS A 27 -7.28 -5.47 13.97
CA LYS A 27 -8.48 -4.64 13.92
C LYS A 27 -8.17 -3.16 13.67
N VAL A 28 -7.08 -2.66 14.25
CA VAL A 28 -6.62 -1.28 13.99
C VAL A 28 -6.15 -1.15 12.55
N GLN A 29 -5.39 -2.13 12.05
CA GLN A 29 -4.88 -2.15 10.68
C GLN A 29 -6.01 -2.17 9.64
N GLU A 30 -7.09 -2.90 9.88
CA GLU A 30 -8.26 -2.93 9.01
C GLU A 30 -8.89 -1.54 8.78
N ASN A 31 -8.68 -0.59 9.69
CA ASN A 31 -9.17 0.79 9.52
C ASN A 31 -8.34 1.61 8.53
N PHE A 32 -7.12 1.17 8.20
CA PHE A 32 -6.30 1.80 7.15
C PHE A 32 -6.66 1.30 5.75
N LEU A 33 -7.44 0.24 5.64
CA LEU A 33 -7.88 -0.30 4.36
C LEU A 33 -9.24 0.27 3.97
N PRO A 34 -9.50 0.48 2.67
CA PRO A 34 -10.80 0.94 2.20
C PRO A 34 -11.92 -0.02 2.61
N LYS A 35 -13.04 0.51 3.05
CA LYS A 35 -14.22 -0.30 3.39
C LYS A 35 -14.78 -0.96 2.14
N ARG A 36 -15.04 -2.26 2.18
CA ARG A 36 -15.41 -3.15 1.04
C ARG A 36 -16.65 -2.75 0.23
N ASN A 37 -17.40 -1.71 0.59
CA ASN A 37 -18.72 -1.40 0.00
C ASN A 37 -18.74 -0.22 -0.97
N LEU A 38 -17.68 0.00 -1.72
CA LEU A 38 -17.61 1.11 -2.68
C LEU A 38 -18.02 0.65 -4.09
N LYS A 39 -19.25 0.14 -4.22
CA LYS A 39 -19.81 -0.36 -5.48
C LYS A 39 -19.83 0.66 -6.64
N ASN A 40 -19.66 1.94 -6.35
CA ASN A 40 -19.79 3.03 -7.31
C ASN A 40 -18.46 3.71 -7.65
N TYR A 41 -17.33 3.15 -7.19
CA TYR A 41 -16.02 3.73 -7.52
C TYR A 41 -15.34 2.95 -8.65
N PRO A 42 -14.58 3.63 -9.52
CA PRO A 42 -13.86 2.99 -10.61
C PRO A 42 -12.66 2.14 -10.12
N VAL A 43 -12.32 2.23 -8.83
CA VAL A 43 -11.23 1.46 -8.22
C VAL A 43 -11.82 0.40 -7.31
N GLN A 44 -11.38 -0.83 -7.49
CA GLN A 44 -11.72 -1.95 -6.62
C GLN A 44 -10.43 -2.67 -6.21
N GLY A 45 -10.39 -3.18 -4.99
CA GLY A 45 -9.25 -3.93 -4.48
C GLY A 45 -9.67 -4.97 -3.46
N ILE A 46 -8.85 -5.99 -3.33
CA ILE A 46 -8.97 -7.01 -2.32
C ILE A 46 -7.61 -7.22 -1.65
N ASN A 47 -7.60 -7.27 -0.33
CA ASN A 47 -6.44 -7.66 0.45
C ASN A 47 -6.76 -8.96 1.20
N ILE A 48 -5.94 -9.98 0.97
CA ILE A 48 -6.03 -11.28 1.62
C ILE A 48 -4.72 -11.51 2.37
N SER A 49 -4.73 -11.16 3.66
CA SER A 49 -3.54 -11.31 4.49
C SER A 49 -3.15 -12.77 4.65
N ALA A 50 -1.89 -13.09 4.36
CA ALA A 50 -1.32 -14.42 4.61
C ALA A 50 -1.01 -14.65 6.10
N ARG A 51 -0.98 -13.59 6.92
CA ARG A 51 -0.73 -13.60 8.37
C ARG A 51 -1.72 -12.67 9.08
N GLU A 52 -1.68 -12.68 10.42
CA GLU A 52 -2.54 -11.82 11.24
C GLU A 52 -2.32 -10.33 10.92
N VAL A 53 -1.07 -9.87 10.78
CA VAL A 53 -0.74 -8.49 10.37
C VAL A 53 -0.07 -8.50 9.01
N SER A 54 -0.61 -7.73 8.04
CA SER A 54 -0.13 -7.65 6.66
C SER A 54 0.78 -6.45 6.43
N GLY A 55 1.79 -6.62 5.56
CA GLY A 55 2.53 -5.52 4.94
C GLY A 55 1.81 -4.98 3.69
N ASP A 56 1.05 -5.86 3.02
CA ASP A 56 0.33 -5.51 1.80
C ASP A 56 -0.86 -4.62 2.08
N PHE A 57 -1.07 -3.61 1.24
CA PHE A 57 -2.26 -2.78 1.30
C PHE A 57 -2.60 -2.17 -0.06
N PHE A 58 -3.85 -1.76 -0.21
CA PHE A 58 -4.28 -0.83 -1.23
C PHE A 58 -5.11 0.26 -0.57
N SER A 59 -5.13 1.43 -1.18
CA SER A 59 -5.99 2.53 -0.78
C SER A 59 -6.38 3.36 -1.98
N PHE A 60 -7.41 4.17 -1.84
CA PHE A 60 -7.79 5.17 -2.83
C PHE A 60 -8.48 6.36 -2.19
N TYR A 61 -8.31 7.51 -2.79
CA TYR A 61 -8.88 8.77 -2.33
C TYR A 61 -9.56 9.48 -3.50
N PRO A 62 -10.90 9.59 -3.50
CA PRO A 62 -11.63 10.32 -4.52
C PRO A 62 -11.55 11.83 -4.26
N HIS A 63 -11.25 12.59 -5.28
CA HIS A 63 -11.25 14.04 -5.22
C HIS A 63 -11.78 14.65 -6.53
N ASN A 64 -12.99 15.20 -6.52
CA ASN A 64 -13.70 15.66 -7.72
C ASN A 64 -13.75 14.56 -8.79
N ASP A 65 -13.25 14.85 -10.01
CA ASP A 65 -13.17 13.90 -11.11
C ASP A 65 -11.94 12.99 -11.04
N ASN A 66 -11.09 13.13 -10.03
CA ASN A 66 -9.87 12.33 -9.87
C ASN A 66 -10.03 11.28 -8.77
N VAL A 67 -9.45 10.11 -9.00
CA VAL A 67 -9.29 9.07 -7.99
C VAL A 67 -7.82 8.73 -7.87
N TYR A 68 -7.21 9.15 -6.78
CA TYR A 68 -5.87 8.71 -6.42
C TYR A 68 -5.95 7.28 -5.87
N PHE A 69 -5.01 6.45 -6.25
CA PHE A 69 -4.95 5.07 -5.76
C PHE A 69 -3.52 4.61 -5.51
N ILE A 70 -3.38 3.65 -4.63
CA ILE A 70 -2.12 2.96 -4.35
C ILE A 70 -2.38 1.46 -4.16
N ILE A 71 -1.47 0.64 -4.68
CA ILE A 71 -1.26 -0.74 -4.26
C ILE A 71 0.20 -0.86 -3.84
N ALA A 72 0.46 -1.50 -2.71
CA ALA A 72 1.79 -1.55 -2.13
C ALA A 72 2.04 -2.82 -1.32
N ASP A 73 3.31 -3.24 -1.29
CA ASP A 73 3.82 -4.34 -0.48
C ASP A 73 5.06 -3.88 0.30
N VAL A 74 5.03 -4.06 1.60
CA VAL A 74 6.14 -3.76 2.50
C VAL A 74 7.07 -4.95 2.59
N ALA A 75 8.33 -4.76 2.22
CA ALA A 75 9.36 -5.79 2.38
C ALA A 75 9.47 -6.21 3.85
N GLY A 76 9.12 -7.47 4.13
CA GLY A 76 9.10 -8.02 5.48
C GLY A 76 7.75 -8.65 5.84
N LYS A 77 7.53 -8.90 7.11
CA LYS A 77 6.30 -9.57 7.59
C LYS A 77 6.04 -9.33 9.06
N GLY A 78 4.79 -9.51 9.47
CA GLY A 78 4.35 -9.37 10.85
C GLY A 78 4.20 -7.91 11.28
N ILE A 79 4.27 -7.67 12.58
CA ILE A 79 3.96 -6.37 13.20
C ILE A 79 4.81 -5.23 12.63
N HIS A 80 6.11 -5.45 12.39
CA HIS A 80 7.00 -4.42 11.85
C HIS A 80 6.55 -3.96 10.45
N ALA A 81 6.24 -4.91 9.56
CA ALA A 81 5.72 -4.58 8.23
C ALA A 81 4.37 -3.86 8.31
N GLY A 82 3.49 -4.28 9.21
CA GLY A 82 2.21 -3.61 9.46
C GLY A 82 2.35 -2.16 9.97
N MET A 83 3.39 -1.86 10.76
CA MET A 83 3.66 -0.47 11.20
C MET A 83 4.15 0.40 10.04
N VAL A 84 5.02 -0.13 9.17
CA VAL A 84 5.47 0.57 7.96
C VAL A 84 4.31 0.77 6.99
N MET A 85 3.45 -0.23 6.83
CA MET A 85 2.22 -0.15 6.04
C MET A 85 1.31 0.97 6.54
N ALA A 86 1.03 1.03 7.84
CA ALA A 86 0.19 2.08 8.42
C ALA A 86 0.76 3.48 8.15
N LYS A 87 2.08 3.66 8.27
CA LYS A 87 2.75 4.90 7.92
C LYS A 87 2.59 5.22 6.43
N ALA A 88 2.89 4.27 5.54
CA ALA A 88 2.82 4.48 4.10
C ALA A 88 1.39 4.80 3.63
N SER A 89 0.39 4.09 4.17
CA SER A 89 -1.03 4.35 3.89
C SER A 89 -1.45 5.76 4.33
N THR A 90 -1.02 6.19 5.52
CA THR A 90 -1.32 7.53 6.04
C THR A 90 -0.66 8.63 5.20
N LEU A 91 0.60 8.46 4.81
CA LEU A 91 1.30 9.40 3.93
C LEU A 91 0.58 9.55 2.59
N PHE A 92 0.23 8.43 1.95
CA PHE A 92 -0.55 8.45 0.71
C PHE A 92 -1.87 9.21 0.87
N GLU A 93 -2.62 8.93 1.93
CA GLU A 93 -3.92 9.58 2.16
C GLU A 93 -3.79 11.08 2.33
N ILE A 94 -2.81 11.56 3.10
CA ILE A 94 -2.58 12.99 3.33
C ILE A 94 -2.23 13.68 2.00
N MET A 95 -1.27 13.14 1.24
CA MET A 95 -0.80 13.74 0.00
C MET A 95 -1.86 13.74 -1.10
N SER A 96 -2.68 12.69 -1.16
CA SER A 96 -3.81 12.62 -2.11
C SER A 96 -4.88 13.68 -1.84
N ARG A 97 -5.03 14.15 -0.59
CA ARG A 97 -5.92 15.26 -0.23
C ARG A 97 -5.42 16.60 -0.75
N ASP A 98 -4.11 16.79 -0.78
CA ASP A 98 -3.47 18.04 -1.20
C ASP A 98 -3.34 18.17 -2.73
N LYS A 99 -3.83 17.18 -3.49
CA LYS A 99 -3.86 17.17 -4.99
C LYS A 99 -2.47 17.25 -5.61
N VAL A 100 -1.50 16.64 -4.98
CA VAL A 100 -0.12 16.57 -5.46
C VAL A 100 -0.04 15.59 -6.63
N ASP A 101 0.84 15.84 -7.59
CA ASP A 101 1.08 14.94 -8.70
C ASP A 101 1.65 13.59 -8.21
N VAL A 102 1.38 12.51 -8.94
CA VAL A 102 1.71 11.14 -8.48
C VAL A 102 3.21 10.90 -8.29
N ASP A 103 4.06 11.57 -9.05
CA ASP A 103 5.51 11.56 -8.92
C ASP A 103 5.98 12.32 -7.66
N GLU A 104 5.35 13.42 -7.33
CA GLU A 104 5.58 14.15 -6.07
C GLU A 104 5.11 13.34 -4.87
N ILE A 105 3.96 12.66 -4.94
CA ILE A 105 3.51 11.75 -3.90
C ILE A 105 4.56 10.66 -3.66
N ALA A 106 5.04 10.01 -4.74
CA ALA A 106 6.06 8.98 -4.65
C ALA A 106 7.37 9.52 -4.05
N PHE A 107 7.81 10.72 -4.48
CA PHE A 107 9.01 11.39 -3.97
C PHE A 107 8.92 11.68 -2.46
N HIS A 108 7.84 12.27 -2.01
CA HIS A 108 7.65 12.60 -0.61
C HIS A 108 7.51 11.35 0.28
N MET A 109 6.75 10.36 -0.18
CA MET A 109 6.65 9.07 0.51
C MET A 109 8.01 8.38 0.63
N ASN A 110 8.81 8.37 -0.45
CA ASN A 110 10.15 7.82 -0.44
C ASN A 110 11.03 8.48 0.63
N ASN A 111 11.07 9.82 0.63
CA ASN A 111 11.90 10.57 1.55
C ASN A 111 11.51 10.33 3.01
N ASP A 112 10.22 10.33 3.30
CA ASP A 112 9.71 10.12 4.64
C ASP A 112 9.97 8.70 5.16
N LEU A 113 9.81 7.68 4.32
CA LEU A 113 10.13 6.29 4.64
C LEU A 113 11.64 6.09 4.83
N PHE A 114 12.47 6.69 3.97
CA PHE A 114 13.92 6.60 4.09
C PHE A 114 14.44 7.26 5.37
N LEU A 115 13.98 8.47 5.68
CA LEU A 115 14.41 9.22 6.88
C LEU A 115 13.98 8.52 8.19
N THR A 116 12.90 7.77 8.16
CA THR A 116 12.39 7.03 9.34
C THR A 116 13.27 5.84 9.73
N LYS A 117 14.23 5.45 8.89
CA LYS A 117 15.12 4.30 9.13
C LYS A 117 14.32 3.05 9.52
N THR A 118 13.44 2.60 8.64
CA THR A 118 12.52 1.46 8.83
C THR A 118 13.23 0.10 9.01
N SER A 119 14.42 0.10 9.62
CA SER A 119 15.23 -1.11 9.87
C SER A 119 15.53 -1.93 8.61
N GLY A 120 15.73 -1.24 7.48
CA GLY A 120 16.00 -1.88 6.17
C GLY A 120 14.74 -2.36 5.44
N MET A 121 13.54 -2.10 5.97
CA MET A 121 12.30 -2.36 5.24
C MET A 121 12.04 -1.24 4.23
N PHE A 122 11.51 -1.61 3.10
CA PHE A 122 11.12 -0.73 2.00
C PHE A 122 9.72 -1.08 1.52
N VAL A 123 9.16 -0.22 0.66
CA VAL A 123 7.80 -0.41 0.13
C VAL A 123 7.86 -0.43 -1.39
N THR A 124 7.41 -1.52 -2.01
CA THR A 124 7.12 -1.53 -3.44
C THR A 124 5.72 -0.99 -3.64
N SER A 125 5.48 -0.16 -4.65
CA SER A 125 4.15 0.40 -4.87
C SER A 125 3.88 0.81 -6.32
N ILE A 126 2.60 0.81 -6.69
CA ILE A 126 2.06 1.58 -7.80
C ILE A 126 1.18 2.66 -7.21
N ILE A 127 1.50 3.92 -7.48
CA ILE A 127 0.74 5.10 -7.07
C ILE A 127 0.17 5.72 -8.33
N GLY A 128 -1.13 5.94 -8.38
CA GLY A 128 -1.76 6.48 -9.58
C GLY A 128 -2.88 7.47 -9.29
N ASN A 129 -3.23 8.17 -10.37
CA ASN A 129 -4.38 9.08 -10.44
C ASN A 129 -5.17 8.74 -11.70
N TYR A 130 -6.45 8.49 -11.55
CA TYR A 130 -7.40 8.26 -12.64
C TYR A 130 -8.40 9.41 -12.70
N ASN A 131 -8.49 10.07 -13.85
CA ASN A 131 -9.50 11.09 -14.09
C ASN A 131 -10.75 10.45 -14.72
N ILE A 132 -11.86 10.48 -13.98
CA ILE A 132 -13.12 9.82 -14.37
C ILE A 132 -13.73 10.46 -15.62
N SER A 133 -13.60 11.79 -15.76
CA SER A 133 -14.22 12.55 -16.86
C SER A 133 -13.45 12.40 -18.18
N THR A 134 -12.12 12.40 -18.13
CA THR A 134 -11.27 12.25 -19.31
C THR A 134 -10.85 10.79 -19.55
N GLY A 135 -10.90 9.95 -18.50
CA GLY A 135 -10.39 8.58 -18.46
C GLY A 135 -8.87 8.50 -18.54
N GLU A 136 -8.16 9.62 -18.43
CA GLU A 136 -6.71 9.61 -18.33
C GLU A 136 -6.25 8.94 -17.03
N ILE A 137 -5.19 8.18 -17.13
CA ILE A 137 -4.54 7.55 -15.98
C ILE A 137 -3.06 7.92 -15.98
N ALA A 138 -2.57 8.43 -14.86
CA ALA A 138 -1.15 8.66 -14.60
C ALA A 138 -0.71 7.81 -13.42
N TRP A 139 0.46 7.16 -13.48
CA TRP A 139 0.98 6.38 -12.36
C TRP A 139 2.50 6.33 -12.33
N VAL A 140 3.01 6.07 -11.13
CA VAL A 140 4.40 5.70 -10.87
C VAL A 140 4.42 4.25 -10.40
N ASN A 141 5.31 3.43 -10.96
CA ASN A 141 5.64 2.11 -10.41
C ASN A 141 7.00 2.19 -9.71
N ALA A 142 6.99 2.11 -8.39
CA ALA A 142 8.15 2.16 -7.51
C ALA A 142 8.54 0.73 -7.07
N GLY A 143 9.18 -0.03 -7.97
CA GLY A 143 9.69 -1.36 -7.68
C GLY A 143 8.64 -2.45 -7.47
N HIS A 144 7.38 -2.19 -7.83
CA HIS A 144 6.31 -3.17 -7.68
C HIS A 144 6.18 -4.08 -8.90
N GLN A 145 5.33 -5.11 -8.83
CA GLN A 145 4.96 -5.96 -9.94
C GLN A 145 4.49 -5.12 -11.14
N PRO A 146 4.65 -5.59 -12.40
CA PRO A 146 4.20 -4.86 -13.57
C PRO A 146 2.70 -4.52 -13.48
N ALA A 147 2.34 -3.30 -13.90
CA ALA A 147 0.95 -2.95 -14.11
C ALA A 147 0.46 -3.61 -15.41
N LEU A 148 -0.68 -4.28 -15.35
CA LEU A 148 -1.32 -4.86 -16.51
C LEU A 148 -2.46 -3.95 -16.96
N VAL A 149 -2.33 -3.39 -18.16
CA VAL A 149 -3.33 -2.48 -18.73
C VAL A 149 -4.00 -3.14 -19.93
N ARG A 150 -5.33 -3.10 -19.96
CA ARG A 150 -6.12 -3.62 -21.07
C ARG A 150 -6.57 -2.49 -22.00
N ASP A 151 -6.26 -2.57 -23.29
CA ASP A 151 -6.65 -1.57 -24.28
C ASP A 151 -8.14 -1.73 -24.72
N LYS A 152 -8.69 -0.73 -25.45
CA LYS A 152 -10.07 -0.77 -25.98
C LYS A 152 -10.35 -1.94 -26.92
N ASN A 153 -9.31 -2.53 -27.52
CA ASN A 153 -9.41 -3.68 -28.40
C ASN A 153 -9.37 -5.01 -27.62
N GLY A 154 -9.14 -4.93 -26.29
CA GLY A 154 -9.02 -6.08 -25.42
C GLY A 154 -7.62 -6.64 -25.27
N ASN A 155 -6.59 -6.01 -25.87
CA ASN A 155 -5.20 -6.43 -25.72
C ASN A 155 -4.66 -6.00 -24.37
N PHE A 156 -3.76 -6.81 -23.82
CA PHE A 156 -3.08 -6.50 -22.56
C PHE A 156 -1.65 -6.06 -22.84
N GLU A 157 -1.20 -5.03 -22.12
CA GLU A 157 0.16 -4.53 -22.12
C GLU A 157 0.68 -4.46 -20.69
N GLU A 158 1.92 -4.91 -20.47
CA GLU A 158 2.60 -4.89 -19.18
C GLU A 158 3.53 -3.69 -19.09
N PHE A 159 3.44 -2.95 -17.96
CA PHE A 159 4.28 -1.80 -17.68
C PHE A 159 5.17 -2.09 -16.46
N GLU A 160 6.41 -2.44 -16.73
CA GLU A 160 7.39 -2.72 -15.70
C GLU A 160 7.77 -1.48 -14.90
N SER A 161 8.31 -1.73 -13.70
CA SER A 161 8.87 -0.68 -12.87
C SER A 161 10.17 -0.14 -13.47
N LYS A 162 10.31 1.20 -13.48
CA LYS A 162 11.53 1.91 -13.86
C LYS A 162 12.15 2.68 -12.70
N SER A 163 11.55 2.60 -11.53
CA SER A 163 11.98 3.32 -10.34
C SER A 163 12.25 2.35 -9.20
N PRO A 164 13.17 2.68 -8.27
CA PRO A 164 13.42 1.84 -7.11
C PRO A 164 12.23 1.85 -6.15
N PRO A 165 12.12 0.84 -5.27
CA PRO A 165 11.15 0.85 -4.18
C PRO A 165 11.30 2.07 -3.27
N LEU A 166 10.20 2.47 -2.63
CA LEU A 166 10.18 3.59 -1.69
C LEU A 166 10.97 3.25 -0.42
N GLY A 167 11.79 4.20 0.05
CA GLY A 167 12.57 4.08 1.27
C GLY A 167 13.93 3.40 1.11
N VAL A 168 14.36 3.08 -0.12
CA VAL A 168 15.67 2.41 -0.38
C VAL A 168 16.79 3.42 -0.54
N ILE A 169 16.60 4.46 -1.33
CA ILE A 169 17.63 5.47 -1.66
C ILE A 169 17.11 6.90 -1.58
N ILE A 170 18.02 7.87 -1.30
CA ILE A 170 17.74 9.32 -1.33
C ILE A 170 18.42 9.95 -2.54
N PRO A 171 17.94 11.13 -2.96
CA PRO A 171 16.60 11.45 -3.42
C PRO A 171 16.46 10.98 -4.85
N VAL A 172 15.38 10.34 -5.14
CA VAL A 172 15.07 9.91 -6.51
C VAL A 172 13.95 10.80 -7.02
N SER A 173 14.10 11.33 -8.23
CA SER A 173 12.95 11.80 -8.97
C SER A 173 12.20 10.61 -9.53
N TYR A 174 10.92 10.50 -9.24
CA TYR A 174 10.06 9.51 -9.86
C TYR A 174 9.49 10.08 -11.15
N THR A 175 9.43 9.27 -12.19
CA THR A 175 8.77 9.64 -13.44
C THR A 175 7.46 8.86 -13.54
N HIS A 176 6.37 9.57 -13.81
CA HIS A 176 5.09 8.95 -14.07
C HIS A 176 4.89 8.60 -15.54
N LEU A 177 4.07 7.60 -15.78
CA LEU A 177 3.53 7.27 -17.09
C LEU A 177 2.12 7.84 -17.17
N THR A 178 1.78 8.47 -18.28
CA THR A 178 0.41 8.95 -18.56
C THR A 178 -0.12 8.23 -19.78
N LEU A 179 -1.27 7.59 -19.63
CA LEU A 179 -2.01 7.01 -20.76
C LEU A 179 -3.30 7.82 -20.98
N PRO A 180 -3.58 8.22 -22.23
CA PRO A 180 -4.85 8.84 -22.58
C PRO A 180 -6.00 7.83 -22.47
N THR A 181 -7.20 8.34 -22.29
CA THR A 181 -8.43 7.54 -22.23
C THR A 181 -8.54 6.57 -23.36
N ILE A 182 -8.56 5.34 -23.04
CA ILE A 182 -8.80 4.34 -24.06
C ILE A 182 -9.82 3.28 -23.59
N TYR A 183 -10.31 3.36 -22.34
CA TYR A 183 -10.99 2.23 -21.73
C TYR A 183 -12.32 2.64 -21.12
N SER A 184 -13.41 2.27 -21.79
CA SER A 184 -14.68 2.03 -21.12
C SER A 184 -14.67 0.61 -20.56
N VAL A 185 -14.83 0.46 -19.28
CA VAL A 185 -15.17 -0.81 -18.63
C VAL A 185 -16.64 -1.07 -18.83
#